data_ffd587f10981d632acfc2294fa7f5461
#
_entry.id   ffd587f10981d632acfc2294fa7f5461
#
_cell.length_a   1.000
_cell.length_b   1.000
_cell.length_c   1.000
_cell.angle_alpha   90.00
_cell.angle_beta   90.00
_cell.angle_gamma   90.00
#
_symmetry.space_group_name_H-M   'P 1'
#
loop_
_entity.id
_entity.type
_entity.pdbx_description
1 polymer ?
#
loop_
_entity_poly.entity_id
_entity_poly.type
_entity_poly.pdbx_seq_one_letter_code
_entity_poly.pdbx_strand_id
1 'polypeptide(L)'
;MYFLDTNIVIKIMLRQSETLVARFEDEIERGSPIFLSSIVFYELAYGVSKSAHPKRNFDRLSEFLTPIADIIAFDRDDALEAGDIRAELERQGFPIGPYDVQIAAQARRRKAVIVTNNRRKFNRVPGLMVADWTE
;
A
#
# COMPACT_ATOMS: atom_id res chain seq x y z
N MET A 1 -8.11 -9.68 3.01
CA MET A 1 -7.42 -9.02 1.89
C MET A 1 -6.76 -7.74 2.39
N TYR A 2 -5.48 -7.61 2.11
CA TYR A 2 -4.67 -6.46 2.55
C TYR A 2 -4.00 -5.80 1.37
N PHE A 3 -3.92 -4.46 1.41
CA PHE A 3 -3.05 -3.66 0.54
C PHE A 3 -1.97 -3.03 1.39
N LEU A 4 -0.72 -3.13 0.98
CA LEU A 4 0.40 -2.52 1.70
C LEU A 4 0.72 -1.14 1.12
N ASP A 5 0.87 -0.16 2.00
CA ASP A 5 1.36 1.17 1.63
C ASP A 5 2.85 1.09 1.28
N THR A 6 3.32 2.02 0.46
CA THR A 6 4.72 2.05 -0.02
C THR A 6 5.74 2.01 1.13
N ASN A 7 5.55 2.84 2.15
CA ASN A 7 6.48 2.89 3.28
C ASN A 7 6.51 1.57 4.07
N ILE A 8 5.37 0.89 4.15
CA ILE A 8 5.29 -0.42 4.80
C ILE A 8 6.13 -1.44 4.02
N VAL A 9 6.03 -1.46 2.70
CA VAL A 9 6.84 -2.36 1.86
C VAL A 9 8.33 -2.11 2.08
N ILE A 10 8.74 -0.84 2.05
CA ILE A 10 10.14 -0.46 2.25
C ILE A 10 10.64 -0.93 3.62
N LYS A 11 9.84 -0.71 4.68
CA LYS A 11 10.19 -1.15 6.03
C LYS A 11 10.31 -2.67 6.14
N ILE A 12 9.45 -3.42 5.47
CA ILE A 12 9.54 -4.89 5.44
C ILE A 12 10.83 -5.31 4.72
N MET A 13 11.08 -4.76 3.54
CA MET A 13 12.27 -5.11 2.73
C MET A 13 13.57 -4.80 3.48
N LEU A 14 13.63 -3.67 4.20
CA LEU A 14 14.80 -3.27 4.96
C LEU A 14 14.81 -3.82 6.39
N ARG A 15 13.80 -4.58 6.77
CA ARG A 15 13.62 -5.19 8.10
C ARG A 15 13.77 -4.17 9.24
N GLN A 16 13.15 -3.00 9.06
CA GLN A 16 13.26 -1.88 10.00
C GLN A 16 12.39 -2.02 11.25
N SER A 17 11.42 -2.94 11.25
CA SER A 17 10.54 -3.20 12.38
C SER A 17 10.35 -4.70 12.52
N GLU A 18 10.80 -5.27 13.63
CA GLU A 18 10.62 -6.71 13.91
C GLU A 18 9.15 -7.07 14.02
N THR A 19 8.35 -6.21 14.65
CA THR A 19 6.89 -6.41 14.80
C THR A 19 6.21 -6.47 13.44
N LEU A 20 6.54 -5.54 12.55
CA LEU A 20 5.98 -5.48 11.20
C LEU A 20 6.35 -6.72 10.40
N VAL A 21 7.63 -7.09 10.39
CA VAL A 21 8.11 -8.26 9.64
C VAL A 21 7.44 -9.53 10.14
N ALA A 22 7.37 -9.72 11.46
CA ALA A 22 6.73 -10.88 12.07
C ALA A 22 5.24 -10.97 11.67
N ARG A 23 4.52 -9.84 11.71
CA ARG A 23 3.12 -9.82 11.32
C ARG A 23 2.94 -10.12 9.83
N PHE A 24 3.79 -9.57 8.98
CA PHE A 24 3.76 -9.85 7.55
C PHE A 24 3.97 -11.35 7.27
N GLU A 25 5.02 -11.93 7.85
CA GLU A 25 5.32 -13.36 7.69
C GLU A 25 4.17 -14.24 8.21
N ASP A 26 3.59 -13.87 9.34
CA ASP A 26 2.46 -14.58 9.95
C ASP A 26 1.23 -14.58 9.02
N GLU A 27 0.91 -13.44 8.41
CA GLU A 27 -0.21 -13.35 7.48
C GLU A 27 0.05 -14.16 6.20
N ILE A 28 1.28 -14.18 5.71
CA ILE A 28 1.67 -15.03 4.57
C ILE A 28 1.48 -16.51 4.91
N GLU A 29 1.92 -16.95 6.08
CA GLU A 29 1.75 -18.34 6.53
C GLU A 29 0.28 -18.73 6.65
N ARG A 30 -0.57 -17.81 7.10
CA ARG A 30 -2.01 -18.03 7.21
C ARG A 30 -2.71 -18.09 5.86
N GLY A 31 -2.03 -17.76 4.77
CA GLY A 31 -2.63 -17.70 3.45
C GLY A 31 -3.47 -16.46 3.21
N SER A 32 -3.31 -15.42 4.01
CA SER A 32 -4.01 -14.15 3.82
C SER A 32 -3.61 -13.52 2.49
N PRO A 33 -4.55 -13.14 1.61
CA PRO A 33 -4.18 -12.51 0.35
C PRO A 33 -3.69 -11.09 0.58
N ILE A 34 -2.42 -10.85 0.21
CA ILE A 34 -1.76 -9.55 0.32
C ILE A 34 -1.47 -9.04 -1.08
N PHE A 35 -1.91 -7.82 -1.36
CA PHE A 35 -1.81 -7.19 -2.67
C PHE A 35 -1.02 -5.89 -2.60
N LEU A 36 -0.45 -5.50 -3.72
CA LEU A 36 0.05 -4.15 -3.93
C LEU A 36 -0.80 -3.44 -4.98
N SER A 37 -0.99 -2.15 -4.80
CA SER A 37 -1.48 -1.28 -5.87
C SER A 37 -0.40 -1.14 -6.94
N SER A 38 -0.79 -1.01 -8.22
CA SER A 38 0.14 -0.62 -9.28
C SER A 38 0.78 0.75 -9.00
N ILE A 39 0.10 1.61 -8.24
CA ILE A 39 0.65 2.91 -7.80
C ILE A 39 1.81 2.70 -6.82
N VAL A 40 1.65 1.82 -5.85
CA VAL A 40 2.73 1.45 -4.92
C VAL A 40 3.89 0.83 -5.69
N PHE A 41 3.59 -0.08 -6.60
CA PHE A 41 4.62 -0.71 -7.44
C PHE A 41 5.40 0.32 -8.27
N TYR A 42 4.70 1.31 -8.84
CA TYR A 42 5.34 2.42 -9.54
C TYR A 42 6.31 3.17 -8.61
N GLU A 43 5.90 3.52 -7.41
CA GLU A 43 6.77 4.22 -6.46
C GLU A 43 8.01 3.40 -6.09
N LEU A 44 7.83 2.09 -5.90
CA LEU A 44 8.95 1.18 -5.62
C LEU A 44 9.89 1.06 -6.83
N ALA A 45 9.34 0.92 -8.04
CA ALA A 45 10.12 0.85 -9.27
C ALA A 45 10.92 2.13 -9.50
N TYR A 46 10.32 3.29 -9.25
CA TYR A 46 11.02 4.57 -9.32
C TYR A 46 12.19 4.60 -8.32
N GLY A 47 11.95 4.19 -7.08
CA GLY A 47 12.99 4.16 -6.06
C GLY A 47 14.17 3.25 -6.44
N VAL A 48 13.88 2.10 -7.04
CA VAL A 48 14.89 1.17 -7.56
C VAL A 48 15.69 1.83 -8.67
N SER A 49 15.02 2.42 -9.67
CA SER A 49 15.67 3.00 -10.84
C SER A 49 16.61 4.16 -10.50
N LYS A 50 16.29 4.95 -9.49
CA LYS A 50 17.13 6.09 -9.06
C LYS A 50 18.22 5.70 -8.06
N SER A 51 18.22 4.46 -7.56
CA SER A 51 19.18 4.02 -6.53
C SER A 51 20.59 3.84 -7.09
N ALA A 52 21.57 3.72 -6.18
CA ALA A 52 22.97 3.51 -6.57
C ALA A 52 23.21 2.11 -7.17
N HIS A 53 22.36 1.14 -6.87
CA HIS A 53 22.47 -0.25 -7.34
C HIS A 53 21.12 -0.77 -7.86
N PRO A 54 20.67 -0.28 -9.03
CA PRO A 54 19.32 -0.61 -9.52
C PRO A 54 19.09 -2.11 -9.72
N LYS A 55 20.07 -2.81 -10.31
CA LYS A 55 19.92 -4.25 -10.57
C LYS A 55 19.76 -5.05 -9.29
N ARG A 56 20.60 -4.79 -8.28
CA ARG A 56 20.52 -5.47 -6.99
C ARG A 56 19.20 -5.16 -6.28
N ASN A 57 18.79 -3.92 -6.31
CA ASN A 57 17.55 -3.49 -5.65
C ASN A 57 16.32 -4.02 -6.37
N PHE A 58 16.38 -4.16 -7.69
CA PHE A 58 15.32 -4.82 -8.44
C PHE A 58 15.19 -6.29 -8.05
N ASP A 59 16.31 -7.00 -7.89
CA ASP A 59 16.29 -8.40 -7.46
C ASP A 59 15.65 -8.53 -6.05
N ARG A 60 15.98 -7.62 -5.15
CA ARG A 60 15.36 -7.57 -3.81
C ARG A 60 13.85 -7.33 -3.89
N LEU A 61 13.42 -6.41 -4.75
CA LEU A 61 12.01 -6.16 -4.97
C LEU A 61 11.31 -7.40 -5.52
N SER A 62 11.92 -8.08 -6.48
CA SER A 62 11.38 -9.31 -7.06
C SER A 62 11.21 -10.42 -6.01
N GLU A 63 12.18 -10.57 -5.11
CA GLU A 63 12.08 -11.51 -3.99
C GLU A 63 10.93 -11.16 -3.06
N PHE A 64 10.76 -9.88 -2.73
CA PHE A 64 9.65 -9.42 -1.90
C PHE A 64 8.30 -9.75 -2.55
N LEU A 65 8.20 -9.63 -3.88
CA LEU A 65 6.95 -9.87 -4.59
C LEU A 65 6.53 -11.34 -4.64
N THR A 66 7.45 -12.27 -4.37
CA THR A 66 7.16 -13.71 -4.47
C THR A 66 5.93 -14.14 -3.65
N PRO A 67 5.76 -13.75 -2.38
CA PRO A 67 4.57 -14.13 -1.61
C PRO A 67 3.36 -13.22 -1.85
N ILE A 68 3.51 -12.13 -2.58
CA ILE A 68 2.41 -11.19 -2.85
C ILE A 68 1.45 -11.82 -3.86
N ALA A 69 0.15 -11.77 -3.56
CA ALA A 69 -0.88 -12.43 -4.36
C ALA A 69 -0.98 -11.84 -5.77
N ASP A 70 -0.96 -10.53 -5.89
CA ASP A 70 -1.00 -9.84 -7.19
C ASP A 70 -0.68 -8.35 -7.02
N ILE A 71 -0.34 -7.71 -8.13
CA ILE A 71 -0.26 -6.26 -8.25
C ILE A 71 -1.54 -5.82 -8.98
N ILE A 72 -2.38 -5.06 -8.29
CA ILE A 72 -3.70 -4.67 -8.78
C ILE A 72 -3.59 -3.37 -9.57
N ALA A 73 -3.94 -3.43 -10.85
CA ALA A 73 -3.95 -2.26 -11.72
C ALA A 73 -5.00 -1.25 -11.26
N PHE A 74 -4.63 0.03 -11.26
CA PHE A 74 -5.56 1.13 -11.01
C PHE A 74 -6.42 1.32 -12.25
N ASP A 75 -7.68 0.91 -12.18
CA ASP A 75 -8.59 0.87 -13.33
C ASP A 75 -9.61 2.02 -13.33
N ARG A 76 -10.53 1.97 -14.31
CA ARG A 76 -11.56 3.00 -14.47
C ARG A 76 -12.44 3.14 -13.23
N ASP A 77 -12.86 2.03 -12.63
CA ASP A 77 -13.73 2.07 -11.47
C ASP A 77 -12.99 2.54 -10.22
N ASP A 78 -11.70 2.22 -10.12
CA ASP A 78 -10.82 2.79 -9.08
C ASP A 78 -10.73 4.31 -9.23
N ALA A 79 -10.66 4.80 -10.48
CA ALA A 79 -10.59 6.24 -10.74
C ALA A 79 -11.87 6.97 -10.30
N LEU A 80 -13.05 6.36 -10.54
CA LEU A 80 -14.31 6.92 -10.07
C LEU A 80 -14.35 6.98 -8.53
N GLU A 81 -13.94 5.92 -7.88
CA GLU A 81 -13.87 5.87 -6.41
C GLU A 81 -12.90 6.91 -5.86
N ALA A 82 -11.72 7.05 -6.50
CA ALA A 82 -10.71 8.02 -6.09
C ALA A 82 -11.22 9.46 -6.22
N GLY A 83 -11.94 9.75 -7.29
CA GLY A 83 -12.57 11.06 -7.49
C GLY A 83 -13.53 11.41 -6.37
N ASP A 84 -14.36 10.47 -5.97
CA ASP A 84 -15.32 10.65 -4.86
C ASP A 84 -14.59 10.89 -3.53
N ILE A 85 -13.55 10.11 -3.24
CA ILE A 85 -12.75 10.27 -2.02
C ILE A 85 -12.10 11.65 -1.98
N ARG A 86 -11.45 12.04 -3.06
CA ARG A 86 -10.74 13.33 -3.13
C ARG A 86 -11.71 14.49 -2.91
N ALA A 87 -12.84 14.48 -3.61
CA ALA A 87 -13.84 15.53 -3.47
C ALA A 87 -14.36 15.64 -2.03
N GLU A 88 -14.63 14.51 -1.39
CA GLU A 88 -15.12 14.47 -0.01
C GLU A 88 -14.07 15.01 0.97
N LEU A 89 -12.81 14.60 0.85
CA LEU A 89 -11.75 15.08 1.73
C LEU A 89 -11.51 16.58 1.56
N GLU A 90 -11.57 17.10 0.34
CA GLU A 90 -11.45 18.54 0.09
C GLU A 90 -12.62 19.32 0.69
N ARG A 91 -13.84 18.80 0.61
CA ARG A 91 -15.02 19.43 1.26
C ARG A 91 -14.85 19.51 2.76
N GLN A 92 -14.23 18.50 3.38
CA GLN A 92 -13.98 18.46 4.83
C GLN A 92 -12.76 19.30 5.23
N GLY A 93 -11.96 19.77 4.28
CA GLY A 93 -10.73 20.51 4.56
C GLY A 93 -9.55 19.66 5.00
N PHE A 94 -9.59 18.34 4.74
CA PHE A 94 -8.54 17.40 5.15
C PHE A 94 -8.04 16.56 3.97
N PRO A 95 -7.47 17.18 2.91
CA PRO A 95 -6.96 16.44 1.77
C PRO A 95 -5.77 15.55 2.15
N ILE A 96 -5.58 14.49 1.38
CA ILE A 96 -4.39 13.65 1.43
C ILE A 96 -3.71 13.67 0.05
N GLY A 97 -2.50 13.11 -0.04
CA GLY A 97 -1.75 13.11 -1.30
C GLY A 97 -2.49 12.36 -2.42
N PRO A 98 -2.22 12.71 -3.69
CA PRO A 98 -2.94 12.11 -4.82
C PRO A 98 -2.71 10.61 -4.96
N TYR A 99 -1.52 10.11 -4.70
CA TYR A 99 -1.26 8.67 -4.72
C TYR A 99 -1.96 7.95 -3.57
N ASP A 100 -2.02 8.58 -2.40
CA ASP A 100 -2.72 8.01 -1.24
C ASP A 100 -4.20 7.87 -1.50
N VAL A 101 -4.82 8.84 -2.17
CA VAL A 101 -6.22 8.77 -2.60
C VAL A 101 -6.44 7.56 -3.51
N GLN A 102 -5.54 7.35 -4.46
CA GLN A 102 -5.65 6.26 -5.43
C GLN A 102 -5.52 4.89 -4.75
N ILE A 103 -4.58 4.74 -3.85
CA ILE A 103 -4.38 3.50 -3.09
C ILE A 103 -5.59 3.24 -2.18
N ALA A 104 -6.07 4.27 -1.49
CA ALA A 104 -7.25 4.19 -0.63
C ALA A 104 -8.49 3.76 -1.43
N ALA A 105 -8.66 4.28 -2.63
CA ALA A 105 -9.77 3.94 -3.52
C ALA A 105 -9.78 2.46 -3.88
N GLN A 106 -8.62 1.91 -4.22
CA GLN A 106 -8.51 0.49 -4.55
C GLN A 106 -8.87 -0.40 -3.36
N ALA A 107 -8.39 -0.05 -2.17
CA ALA A 107 -8.69 -0.81 -0.96
C ALA A 107 -10.17 -0.71 -0.57
N ARG A 108 -10.73 0.51 -0.55
CA ARG A 108 -12.12 0.72 -0.15
C ARG A 108 -13.10 0.02 -1.10
N ARG A 109 -12.86 0.13 -2.40
CA ARG A 109 -13.73 -0.48 -3.40
C ARG A 109 -13.77 -2.01 -3.27
N ARG A 110 -12.68 -2.62 -2.83
CA ARG A 110 -12.58 -4.08 -2.65
C ARG A 110 -12.89 -4.54 -1.22
N LYS A 111 -13.24 -3.61 -0.35
CA LYS A 111 -13.45 -3.88 1.09
C LYS A 111 -12.23 -4.53 1.73
N ALA A 112 -11.05 -4.10 1.30
CA ALA A 112 -9.77 -4.55 1.80
C ALA A 112 -9.25 -3.62 2.88
N VAL A 113 -8.33 -4.11 3.70
CA VAL A 113 -7.64 -3.33 4.73
C VAL A 113 -6.37 -2.75 4.13
N ILE A 114 -6.16 -1.44 4.29
CA ILE A 114 -4.87 -0.83 3.97
C ILE A 114 -3.95 -0.93 5.18
N VAL A 115 -2.74 -1.42 4.97
CA VAL A 115 -1.71 -1.51 6.01
C VAL A 115 -0.75 -0.35 5.85
N THR A 116 -0.67 0.49 6.87
CA THR A 116 0.13 1.73 6.85
C THR A 116 0.63 2.05 8.26
N ASN A 117 1.73 2.76 8.35
CA ASN A 117 2.17 3.36 9.61
C ASN A 117 1.67 4.80 9.78
N ASN A 118 0.82 5.26 8.87
CA ASN A 118 0.20 6.58 8.93
C ASN A 118 -1.32 6.47 8.96
N ARG A 119 -1.84 5.91 10.06
CA ARG A 119 -3.28 5.75 10.27
C ARG A 119 -4.03 7.07 10.19
N ARG A 120 -3.46 8.11 10.75
CA ARG A 120 -4.12 9.42 10.82
C ARG A 120 -4.54 9.92 9.45
N LYS A 121 -3.69 9.76 8.45
CA LYS A 121 -3.96 10.16 7.08
C LYS A 121 -5.10 9.33 6.48
N PHE A 122 -4.99 8.01 6.52
CA PHE A 122 -5.96 7.13 5.89
C PHE A 122 -7.27 7.03 6.65
N ASN A 123 -7.27 7.28 7.96
CA ASN A 123 -8.52 7.33 8.75
C ASN A 123 -9.43 8.49 8.35
N ARG A 124 -8.92 9.46 7.59
CA ARG A 124 -9.76 10.52 7.03
C ARG A 124 -10.71 10.00 5.95
N VAL A 125 -10.39 8.87 5.33
CA VAL A 125 -11.19 8.31 4.23
C VAL A 125 -12.38 7.54 4.79
N PRO A 126 -13.62 8.00 4.55
CA PRO A 126 -14.80 7.30 5.07
C PRO A 126 -14.91 5.89 4.53
N GLY A 127 -15.23 4.94 5.41
CA GLY A 127 -15.45 3.55 5.02
C GLY A 127 -14.19 2.73 4.72
N LEU A 128 -13.01 3.33 4.81
CA LEU A 128 -11.75 2.62 4.59
C LEU A 128 -11.32 1.90 5.88
N MET A 129 -10.99 0.62 5.76
CA MET A 129 -10.40 -0.14 6.87
C MET A 129 -8.89 0.04 6.88
N VAL A 130 -8.35 0.38 8.04
CA VAL A 130 -6.92 0.73 8.20
C VAL A 130 -6.32 -0.10 9.32
N ALA A 131 -5.12 -0.63 9.10
CA ALA A 131 -4.35 -1.34 10.13
C ALA A 131 -2.91 -0.85 10.15
N ASP A 132 -2.31 -0.86 11.33
CA ASP A 132 -0.89 -0.58 11.50
C ASP A 132 -0.22 -1.81 12.11
N TRP A 133 0.61 -2.48 11.32
CA TRP A 133 1.34 -3.67 11.73
C TRP A 133 2.67 -3.37 12.45
N THR A 134 2.98 -2.09 12.61
CA THR A 134 4.17 -1.67 13.38
C THR A 134 3.91 -1.59 14.88
N GLU A 135 2.65 -1.63 15.26
CA GLU A 135 2.22 -1.59 16.67
C GLU A 135 2.23 -2.96 17.33
#